data_793ecaab3bf758c5b700453829783d4c
#
_entry.id   793ecaab3bf758c5b700453829783d4c
#
_cell.length_a   1.000
_cell.length_b   1.000
_cell.length_c   1.000
_cell.angle_alpha   90.00
_cell.angle_beta   90.00
_cell.angle_gamma   90.00
#
_symmetry.space_group_name_H-M   'P 1'
#
loop_
_entity.id
_entity.type
_entity.pdbx_description
1 polymer ?
#
loop_
_entity_poly.entity_id
_entity_poly.type
_entity_poly.pdbx_seq_one_letter_code
_entity_poly.pdbx_strand_id
1 'polypeptide(L)'
;MVSVYTDADYLSACKQKQRIFSVFMGVTLSYLALCIAMLIYHISLPYASAKDALPQAVTYVATALYFIFVVPFMSIKYSRVRRYCKMLSYVGEGLKAEECNYFYTFREKSLQKDNIDVVGCVFETWSKKKCEWMEREAYFDPEKPLPDFGSGDLVRYVVQSNFIVQYEILERHAYEFSEYEEDEEDETSEEYEENEQMTKGEEQQ
;
A
#
# COMPACT_ATOMS: atom_id res chain seq x y z
N MET A 1 9.15 7.08 24.91
CA MET A 1 8.83 6.57 23.56
C MET A 1 7.32 6.34 23.41
N VAL A 2 6.72 6.86 22.35
CA VAL A 2 5.29 6.66 22.00
C VAL A 2 5.22 5.48 21.05
N SER A 3 4.37 4.49 21.37
CA SER A 3 4.13 3.34 20.47
C SER A 3 3.05 3.68 19.46
N VAL A 4 3.33 3.48 18.18
CA VAL A 4 2.39 3.72 17.07
C VAL A 4 1.37 2.60 16.97
N TYR A 5 1.78 1.37 17.21
CA TYR A 5 0.95 0.18 17.10
C TYR A 5 0.72 -0.47 18.46
N THR A 6 -0.48 -1.01 18.64
CA THR A 6 -0.89 -1.74 19.82
C THR A 6 -1.33 -3.16 19.46
N ASP A 7 -1.35 -4.06 20.43
CA ASP A 7 -1.86 -5.42 20.24
C ASP A 7 -3.33 -5.41 19.79
N ALA A 8 -4.09 -4.39 20.19
CA ALA A 8 -5.47 -4.20 19.77
C ALA A 8 -5.59 -3.95 18.26
N ASP A 9 -4.65 -3.24 17.66
CA ASP A 9 -4.60 -2.98 16.21
C ASP A 9 -4.38 -4.29 15.43
N TYR A 10 -3.44 -5.11 15.89
CA TYR A 10 -3.21 -6.43 15.30
C TYR A 10 -4.45 -7.33 15.38
N LEU A 11 -5.09 -7.39 16.53
CA LEU A 11 -6.30 -8.19 16.71
C LEU A 11 -7.46 -7.68 15.85
N SER A 12 -7.61 -6.36 15.70
CA SER A 12 -8.65 -5.75 14.85
C SER A 12 -8.41 -6.07 13.37
N ALA A 13 -7.17 -5.96 12.89
CA ALA A 13 -6.77 -6.30 11.53
C ALA A 13 -6.99 -7.80 11.22
N CYS A 14 -6.67 -8.68 12.17
CA CYS A 14 -6.94 -10.11 12.04
C CYS A 14 -8.44 -10.43 11.98
N LYS A 15 -9.26 -9.78 12.80
CA LYS A 15 -10.73 -9.91 12.74
C LYS A 15 -11.29 -9.40 11.42
N GLN A 16 -10.78 -8.27 10.92
CA GLN A 16 -11.18 -7.73 9.62
C GLN A 16 -10.83 -8.70 8.48
N LYS A 17 -9.62 -9.26 8.47
CA LYS A 17 -9.20 -10.29 7.51
C LYS A 17 -10.13 -11.50 7.55
N GLN A 18 -10.45 -12.00 8.73
CA GLN A 18 -11.36 -13.15 8.90
C GLN A 18 -12.77 -12.83 8.41
N ARG A 19 -13.30 -11.63 8.70
CA ARG A 19 -14.61 -11.17 8.21
C ARG A 19 -14.68 -11.11 6.69
N ILE A 20 -13.65 -10.54 6.03
CA ILE A 20 -13.56 -10.46 4.58
C ILE A 20 -13.51 -11.86 3.97
N PHE A 21 -12.71 -12.76 4.54
CA PHE A 21 -12.63 -14.15 4.10
C PHE A 21 -13.96 -14.90 4.29
N SER A 22 -14.67 -14.66 5.39
CA SER A 22 -15.99 -15.25 5.64
C SER A 22 -17.03 -14.80 4.61
N VAL A 23 -17.03 -13.51 4.23
CA VAL A 23 -17.91 -13.00 3.14
C VAL A 23 -17.60 -13.70 1.82
N PHE A 24 -16.31 -13.82 1.47
CA PHE A 24 -15.91 -14.56 0.28
C PHE A 24 -16.37 -16.00 0.29
N MET A 25 -16.19 -16.72 1.41
CA MET A 25 -16.65 -18.11 1.55
C MET A 25 -18.17 -18.22 1.43
N GLY A 26 -18.93 -17.27 2.02
CA GLY A 26 -20.38 -17.23 1.89
C GLY A 26 -20.84 -17.10 0.46
N VAL A 27 -20.27 -16.17 -0.30
CA VAL A 27 -20.58 -15.96 -1.73
C VAL A 27 -20.21 -17.20 -2.56
N THR A 28 -19.03 -17.78 -2.30
CA THR A 28 -18.57 -18.98 -3.01
C THR A 28 -19.48 -20.19 -2.74
N LEU A 29 -19.87 -20.41 -1.49
CA LEU A 29 -20.78 -21.51 -1.15
C LEU A 29 -22.17 -21.30 -1.76
N SER A 30 -22.69 -20.06 -1.78
CA SER A 30 -23.97 -19.74 -2.43
C SER A 30 -23.92 -20.00 -3.93
N TYR A 31 -22.84 -19.61 -4.60
CA TYR A 31 -22.61 -19.90 -6.00
C TYR A 31 -22.54 -21.41 -6.28
N LEU A 32 -21.79 -22.15 -5.46
CA LEU A 32 -21.67 -23.60 -5.60
C LEU A 32 -23.03 -24.30 -5.42
N ALA A 33 -23.82 -23.89 -4.42
CA ALA A 33 -25.16 -24.42 -4.19
C ALA A 33 -26.09 -24.16 -5.38
N LEU A 34 -26.00 -22.97 -5.99
CA LEU A 34 -26.75 -22.63 -7.19
C LEU A 34 -26.36 -23.54 -8.37
N CYS A 35 -25.06 -23.75 -8.59
CA CYS A 35 -24.57 -24.64 -9.66
C CYS A 35 -25.05 -26.08 -9.47
N ILE A 36 -25.00 -26.60 -8.25
CA ILE A 36 -25.50 -27.95 -7.92
C ILE A 36 -27.00 -28.04 -8.18
N ALA A 37 -27.78 -27.04 -7.74
CA ALA A 37 -29.23 -27.03 -7.98
C ALA A 37 -29.57 -27.01 -9.47
N MET A 38 -28.85 -26.20 -10.28
CA MET A 38 -29.06 -26.15 -11.72
C MET A 38 -28.63 -27.45 -12.42
N LEU A 39 -27.57 -28.10 -11.92
CA LEU A 39 -27.14 -29.40 -12.43
C LEU A 39 -28.23 -30.48 -12.18
N ILE A 40 -28.75 -30.55 -10.93
CA ILE A 40 -29.85 -31.50 -10.56
C ILE A 40 -31.06 -31.21 -11.43
N TYR A 41 -31.45 -29.95 -11.60
CA TYR A 41 -32.55 -29.55 -12.46
C TYR A 41 -32.33 -29.98 -13.92
N HIS A 42 -31.16 -29.80 -14.45
CA HIS A 42 -30.82 -30.22 -15.84
C HIS A 42 -30.92 -31.75 -16.01
N ILE A 43 -30.45 -32.53 -15.06
CA ILE A 43 -30.52 -34.00 -15.10
C ILE A 43 -31.97 -34.50 -15.00
N SER A 44 -32.85 -33.79 -14.33
CA SER A 44 -34.27 -34.15 -14.16
C SER A 44 -35.14 -33.81 -15.35
N LEU A 45 -34.62 -33.04 -16.33
CA LEU A 45 -35.36 -32.73 -17.54
C LEU A 45 -35.36 -33.91 -18.53
N PRO A 46 -36.51 -34.14 -19.27
CA PRO A 46 -36.58 -35.14 -20.33
C PRO A 46 -35.62 -34.80 -21.42
N TYR A 47 -35.03 -35.81 -22.04
CA TYR A 47 -34.08 -35.67 -23.16
C TYR A 47 -34.66 -34.82 -24.30
N ALA A 48 -33.86 -33.88 -24.83
CA ALA A 48 -34.22 -32.95 -25.90
C ALA A 48 -35.42 -32.01 -25.62
N SER A 49 -35.62 -31.60 -24.35
CA SER A 49 -36.66 -30.62 -24.03
C SER A 49 -36.22 -29.21 -24.42
N ALA A 50 -37.19 -28.39 -24.92
CA ALA A 50 -36.94 -26.98 -25.25
C ALA A 50 -36.47 -26.13 -24.02
N LYS A 51 -36.54 -26.70 -22.79
CA LYS A 51 -36.16 -26.05 -21.53
C LYS A 51 -34.69 -26.27 -21.13
N ASP A 52 -33.94 -27.08 -21.90
CA ASP A 52 -32.52 -27.40 -21.59
C ASP A 52 -31.62 -26.17 -21.65
N ALA A 53 -31.96 -25.17 -22.47
CA ALA A 53 -31.20 -23.93 -22.58
C ALA A 53 -31.27 -23.05 -21.31
N LEU A 54 -32.32 -23.16 -20.50
CA LEU A 54 -32.52 -22.31 -19.31
C LEU A 54 -31.51 -22.56 -18.22
N PRO A 55 -31.27 -23.81 -17.71
CA PRO A 55 -30.26 -24.03 -16.67
C PRO A 55 -28.84 -23.70 -17.14
N GLN A 56 -28.52 -23.90 -18.42
CA GLN A 56 -27.25 -23.53 -19.01
C GLN A 56 -27.08 -22.01 -19.01
N ALA A 57 -28.06 -21.24 -19.50
CA ALA A 57 -27.99 -19.78 -19.51
C ALA A 57 -27.85 -19.20 -18.10
N VAL A 58 -28.64 -19.70 -17.13
CA VAL A 58 -28.56 -19.25 -15.75
C VAL A 58 -27.17 -19.54 -15.15
N THR A 59 -26.61 -20.71 -15.40
CA THR A 59 -25.27 -21.07 -14.91
C THR A 59 -24.18 -20.17 -15.53
N TYR A 60 -24.25 -19.89 -16.82
CA TYR A 60 -23.29 -19.00 -17.49
C TYR A 60 -23.36 -17.56 -16.93
N VAL A 61 -24.56 -17.01 -16.78
CA VAL A 61 -24.75 -15.67 -16.21
C VAL A 61 -24.26 -15.62 -14.76
N ALA A 62 -24.62 -16.61 -13.95
CA ALA A 62 -24.17 -16.70 -12.55
C ALA A 62 -22.64 -16.81 -12.46
N THR A 63 -22.02 -17.60 -13.32
CA THR A 63 -20.56 -17.75 -13.39
C THR A 63 -19.88 -16.43 -13.75
N ALA A 64 -20.39 -15.71 -14.76
CA ALA A 64 -19.87 -14.42 -15.16
C ALA A 64 -19.95 -13.40 -14.02
N LEU A 65 -21.09 -13.30 -13.35
CA LEU A 65 -21.27 -12.42 -12.18
C LEU A 65 -20.36 -12.81 -11.00
N TYR A 66 -20.18 -14.10 -10.76
CA TYR A 66 -19.29 -14.60 -9.73
C TYR A 66 -17.83 -14.16 -9.98
N PHE A 67 -17.32 -14.32 -11.21
CA PHE A 67 -15.97 -13.90 -11.56
C PHE A 67 -15.79 -12.38 -11.51
N ILE A 68 -16.76 -11.60 -11.99
CA ILE A 68 -16.74 -10.13 -11.89
C ILE A 68 -16.63 -9.67 -10.42
N PHE A 69 -17.25 -10.40 -9.50
CA PHE A 69 -17.15 -10.10 -8.07
C PHE A 69 -15.86 -10.60 -7.45
N VAL A 70 -15.50 -11.87 -7.67
CA VAL A 70 -14.40 -12.55 -6.95
C VAL A 70 -13.03 -11.99 -7.32
N VAL A 71 -12.78 -11.73 -8.60
CA VAL A 71 -11.47 -11.26 -9.08
C VAL A 71 -11.08 -9.94 -8.41
N PRO A 72 -11.86 -8.85 -8.48
CA PRO A 72 -11.50 -7.60 -7.82
C PRO A 72 -11.55 -7.68 -6.29
N PHE A 73 -12.48 -8.47 -5.73
CA PHE A 73 -12.60 -8.63 -4.28
C PHE A 73 -11.36 -9.29 -3.68
N MET A 74 -10.87 -10.37 -4.27
CA MET A 74 -9.67 -11.07 -3.80
C MET A 74 -8.39 -10.30 -4.10
N SER A 75 -8.29 -9.73 -5.30
CA SER A 75 -7.09 -9.02 -5.74
C SER A 75 -6.88 -7.70 -4.98
N ILE A 76 -7.94 -6.94 -4.73
CA ILE A 76 -7.84 -5.62 -4.10
C ILE A 76 -8.05 -5.71 -2.59
N LYS A 77 -9.26 -6.10 -2.15
CA LYS A 77 -9.62 -6.02 -0.72
C LYS A 77 -8.89 -7.05 0.14
N TYR A 78 -8.95 -8.33 -0.24
CA TYR A 78 -8.33 -9.37 0.57
C TYR A 78 -6.82 -9.26 0.59
N SER A 79 -6.20 -8.97 -0.56
CA SER A 79 -4.76 -8.81 -0.68
C SER A 79 -4.24 -7.68 0.20
N ARG A 80 -4.91 -6.51 0.19
CA ARG A 80 -4.56 -5.34 1.01
C ARG A 80 -4.61 -5.66 2.51
N VAL A 81 -5.74 -6.20 2.99
CA VAL A 81 -5.90 -6.54 4.42
C VAL A 81 -4.95 -7.65 4.86
N ARG A 82 -4.69 -8.63 4.00
CA ARG A 82 -3.71 -9.69 4.29
C ARG A 82 -2.30 -9.12 4.48
N ARG A 83 -1.89 -8.18 3.61
CA ARG A 83 -0.56 -7.54 3.69
C ARG A 83 -0.44 -6.66 4.92
N TYR A 84 -1.49 -5.88 5.23
CA TYR A 84 -1.53 -5.07 6.45
C TYR A 84 -1.44 -5.92 7.72
N CYS A 85 -2.21 -7.00 7.81
CA CYS A 85 -2.13 -7.94 8.94
C CYS A 85 -0.73 -8.60 9.04
N LYS A 86 -0.08 -8.89 7.90
CA LYS A 86 1.28 -9.43 7.86
C LYS A 86 2.31 -8.39 8.32
N MET A 87 2.18 -7.13 7.89
CA MET A 87 3.04 -6.03 8.36
C MET A 87 2.95 -5.90 9.89
N LEU A 88 1.74 -5.86 10.45
CA LEU A 88 1.54 -5.78 11.90
C LEU A 88 2.14 -6.98 12.67
N SER A 89 2.08 -8.19 12.10
CA SER A 89 2.73 -9.33 12.73
C SER A 89 4.25 -9.20 12.75
N TYR A 90 4.83 -8.66 11.70
CA TYR A 90 6.28 -8.38 11.67
C TYR A 90 6.67 -7.27 12.64
N VAL A 91 5.83 -6.23 12.79
CA VAL A 91 6.02 -5.18 13.80
C VAL A 91 6.09 -5.78 15.22
N GLY A 92 5.28 -6.80 15.49
CA GLY A 92 5.30 -7.50 16.79
C GLY A 92 6.56 -8.35 17.01
N GLU A 93 6.91 -9.19 16.04
CA GLU A 93 7.87 -10.29 16.19
C GLU A 93 9.23 -10.03 15.50
N GLY A 94 9.33 -9.03 14.63
CA GLY A 94 10.51 -8.82 13.78
C GLY A 94 11.66 -8.10 14.47
N LEU A 95 12.83 -8.14 13.81
CA LEU A 95 14.01 -7.41 14.23
C LEU A 95 13.77 -5.91 14.11
N LYS A 96 13.90 -5.20 15.20
CA LYS A 96 13.73 -3.75 15.30
C LYS A 96 15.09 -3.08 15.30
N ALA A 97 15.23 -2.03 14.50
CA ALA A 97 16.40 -1.16 14.51
C ALA A 97 16.03 0.16 15.17
N GLU A 98 16.86 0.62 16.08
CA GLU A 98 16.74 1.94 16.69
C GLU A 98 17.63 2.91 15.92
N GLU A 99 17.06 4.01 15.49
CA GLU A 99 17.72 5.07 14.74
C GLU A 99 17.46 6.42 15.43
N CYS A 100 18.41 7.35 15.29
CA CYS A 100 18.31 8.69 15.84
C CYS A 100 18.80 9.67 14.77
N ASN A 101 17.87 10.42 14.18
CA ASN A 101 18.14 11.27 13.05
C ASN A 101 17.35 12.57 13.15
N TYR A 102 17.72 13.58 12.35
CA TYR A 102 17.00 14.83 12.26
C TYR A 102 15.84 14.69 11.29
N PHE A 103 14.62 15.08 11.71
CA PHE A 103 13.46 15.08 10.84
C PHE A 103 13.56 16.26 9.87
N TYR A 104 13.38 16.00 8.57
CA TYR A 104 13.38 17.01 7.53
C TYR A 104 11.95 17.40 7.14
N THR A 105 11.20 16.46 6.53
CA THR A 105 9.84 16.73 6.05
C THR A 105 9.01 15.46 5.89
N PHE A 106 7.70 15.62 5.78
CA PHE A 106 6.81 14.57 5.30
C PHE A 106 6.70 14.64 3.78
N ARG A 107 6.78 13.52 3.08
CA ARG A 107 6.48 13.51 1.65
C ARG A 107 5.00 13.77 1.41
N GLU A 108 4.70 14.77 0.57
CA GLU A 108 3.33 15.17 0.24
C GLU A 108 2.56 14.10 -0.54
N LYS A 109 3.25 13.28 -1.33
CA LYS A 109 2.61 12.23 -2.13
C LYS A 109 2.41 10.98 -1.28
N SER A 110 1.16 10.49 -1.26
CA SER A 110 0.86 9.16 -0.73
C SER A 110 1.68 8.10 -1.48
N LEU A 111 2.57 7.46 -0.76
CA LEU A 111 3.41 6.38 -1.28
C LEU A 111 2.71 5.05 -1.06
N GLN A 112 2.93 4.11 -1.99
CA GLN A 112 2.52 2.72 -1.79
C GLN A 112 3.76 1.84 -1.58
N LYS A 113 3.90 1.32 -0.37
CA LYS A 113 4.91 0.31 -0.04
C LYS A 113 4.23 -1.03 0.14
N ASP A 114 4.63 -2.02 -0.67
CA ASP A 114 4.04 -3.36 -0.65
C ASP A 114 2.50 -3.39 -0.80
N ASN A 115 1.92 -2.49 -1.59
CA ASN A 115 0.48 -2.26 -1.74
C ASN A 115 -0.23 -1.82 -0.44
N ILE A 116 0.49 -1.21 0.48
CA ILE A 116 -0.04 -0.52 1.64
C ILE A 116 0.21 0.97 1.42
N ASP A 117 -0.82 1.79 1.60
CA ASP A 117 -0.64 3.24 1.55
C ASP A 117 0.15 3.67 2.78
N VAL A 118 1.16 4.51 2.58
CA VAL A 118 2.06 4.97 3.64
C VAL A 118 2.36 6.44 3.47
N VAL A 119 2.68 7.09 4.57
CA VAL A 119 3.24 8.45 4.58
C VAL A 119 4.76 8.33 4.72
N GLY A 120 5.51 8.92 3.81
CA GLY A 120 6.96 8.99 3.88
C GLY A 120 7.41 10.05 4.86
N CYS A 121 8.25 9.67 5.83
CA CYS A 121 8.97 10.57 6.71
C CYS A 121 10.42 10.62 6.24
N VAL A 122 10.90 11.77 5.87
CA VAL A 122 12.29 11.99 5.44
C VAL A 122 13.09 12.47 6.63
N PHE A 123 14.16 11.78 6.92
CA PHE A 123 15.13 12.12 7.95
C PHE A 123 16.49 12.34 7.32
N GLU A 124 17.28 13.21 7.88
CA GLU A 124 18.68 13.37 7.52
C GLU A 124 19.60 12.73 8.54
N THR A 125 20.55 11.97 8.06
CA THR A 125 21.57 11.29 8.86
C THR A 125 22.96 11.58 8.33
N TRP A 126 23.89 11.88 9.25
CA TRP A 126 25.29 12.09 8.88
C TRP A 126 25.98 10.76 8.59
N SER A 127 26.43 10.57 7.37
CA SER A 127 27.20 9.41 6.97
C SER A 127 28.71 9.61 7.26
N LYS A 128 29.22 8.93 8.29
CA LYS A 128 30.66 8.98 8.67
C LYS A 128 31.59 8.46 7.57
N LYS A 129 31.10 7.57 6.68
CA LYS A 129 31.89 6.97 5.60
C LYS A 129 32.09 7.93 4.43
N LYS A 130 31.03 8.68 4.09
CA LYS A 130 31.03 9.57 2.96
C LYS A 130 31.30 11.03 3.36
N CYS A 131 31.22 11.36 4.65
CA CYS A 131 31.31 12.71 5.18
C CYS A 131 30.26 13.66 4.57
N GLU A 132 29.06 13.15 4.32
CA GLU A 132 27.93 13.89 3.75
C GLU A 132 26.63 13.58 4.49
N TRP A 133 25.65 14.47 4.40
CA TRP A 133 24.28 14.22 4.83
C TRP A 133 23.60 13.30 3.83
N MET A 134 22.87 12.35 4.34
CA MET A 134 22.12 11.38 3.54
C MET A 134 20.67 11.33 3.97
N GLU A 135 19.77 11.35 3.01
CA GLU A 135 18.35 11.13 3.26
C GLU A 135 18.09 9.69 3.70
N ARG A 136 17.29 9.57 4.73
CA ARG A 136 16.78 8.30 5.25
C ARG A 136 15.26 8.34 5.24
N GLU A 137 14.61 7.50 4.44
CA GLU A 137 13.17 7.36 4.44
C GLU A 137 12.70 6.33 5.46
N ALA A 138 11.71 6.73 6.26
CA ALA A 138 10.93 5.84 7.08
C ALA A 138 9.44 6.05 6.80
N TYR A 139 8.63 5.02 6.98
CA TYR A 139 7.23 5.02 6.61
C TYR A 139 6.34 5.04 7.84
N PHE A 140 5.26 5.82 7.75
CA PHE A 140 4.24 5.93 8.77
C PHE A 140 2.89 5.48 8.24
N ASP A 141 2.04 4.92 9.10
CA ASP A 141 0.71 4.45 8.74
C ASP A 141 -0.28 5.63 8.66
N PRO A 142 -0.88 5.91 7.50
CA PRO A 142 -1.83 7.02 7.35
C PRO A 142 -3.12 6.84 8.17
N GLU A 143 -3.43 5.61 8.63
CA GLU A 143 -4.58 5.36 9.49
C GLU A 143 -4.33 5.78 10.96
N LYS A 144 -3.08 6.11 11.29
CA LYS A 144 -2.68 6.59 12.61
C LYS A 144 -2.51 8.11 12.62
N PRO A 145 -2.73 8.76 13.78
CA PRO A 145 -2.45 10.18 13.88
C PRO A 145 -0.97 10.42 13.61
N LEU A 146 -0.69 11.30 12.64
CA LEU A 146 0.68 11.67 12.29
C LEU A 146 1.34 12.32 13.51
N PRO A 147 2.62 12.01 13.75
CA PRO A 147 3.39 12.65 14.79
C PRO A 147 3.60 14.14 14.47
N ASP A 148 3.66 14.96 15.51
CA ASP A 148 3.94 16.39 15.40
C ASP A 148 5.47 16.61 15.33
N PHE A 149 6.07 16.22 14.20
CA PHE A 149 7.48 16.46 13.92
C PHE A 149 7.65 17.83 13.25
N GLY A 150 8.52 18.65 13.82
CA GLY A 150 8.98 19.90 13.19
C GLY A 150 10.28 19.64 12.41
N SER A 151 10.51 20.42 11.35
CA SER A 151 11.78 20.38 10.63
C SER A 151 12.94 20.68 11.58
N GLY A 152 14.00 19.88 11.54
CA GLY A 152 15.15 19.98 12.44
C GLY A 152 14.99 19.31 13.81
N ASP A 153 13.85 18.70 14.10
CA ASP A 153 13.67 17.95 15.35
C ASP A 153 14.57 16.71 15.37
N LEU A 154 15.29 16.50 16.47
CA LEU A 154 16.06 15.28 16.71
C LEU A 154 15.10 14.20 17.21
N VAL A 155 14.84 13.20 16.40
CA VAL A 155 13.89 12.12 16.68
C VAL A 155 14.63 10.80 16.82
N ARG A 156 14.40 10.15 17.96
CA ARG A 156 14.74 8.73 18.15
C ARG A 156 13.55 7.90 17.76
N TYR A 157 13.73 6.97 16.85
CA TYR A 157 12.66 6.12 16.40
C TYR A 157 13.11 4.68 16.18
N VAL A 158 12.17 3.76 16.37
CA VAL A 158 12.38 2.33 16.17
C VAL A 158 11.67 1.93 14.89
N VAL A 159 12.42 1.38 13.94
CA VAL A 159 11.90 0.91 12.67
C VAL A 159 11.92 -0.60 12.55
N GLN A 160 10.91 -1.10 11.84
CA GLN A 160 10.81 -2.47 11.36
C GLN A 160 10.53 -2.43 9.85
N SER A 161 11.44 -2.92 9.01
CA SER A 161 11.31 -2.86 7.55
C SER A 161 11.00 -1.44 7.03
N ASN A 162 11.62 -0.43 7.65
CA ASN A 162 11.41 1.00 7.45
C ASN A 162 10.05 1.56 7.93
N PHE A 163 9.19 0.76 8.57
CA PHE A 163 8.00 1.29 9.24
C PHE A 163 8.34 1.76 10.66
N ILE A 164 7.90 2.96 11.01
CA ILE A 164 8.10 3.52 12.36
C ILE A 164 7.13 2.81 13.31
N VAL A 165 7.69 2.11 14.29
CA VAL A 165 6.93 1.37 15.31
C VAL A 165 6.78 2.18 16.59
N GLN A 166 7.84 2.88 16.98
CA GLN A 166 7.88 3.74 18.15
C GLN A 166 8.73 4.97 17.84
N TYR A 167 8.42 6.07 18.47
CA TYR A 167 9.22 7.28 18.33
C TYR A 167 9.25 8.09 19.63
N GLU A 168 10.23 8.97 19.73
CA GLU A 168 10.41 9.92 20.80
C GLU A 168 11.15 11.15 20.27
N ILE A 169 10.60 12.33 20.48
CA ILE A 169 11.28 13.58 20.13
C ILE A 169 12.24 13.87 21.28
N LEU A 170 13.53 13.86 20.99
CA LEU A 170 14.58 14.13 21.99
C LEU A 170 14.77 15.63 22.17
N GLU A 171 14.83 16.36 21.06
CA GLU A 171 15.10 17.78 21.05
C GLU A 171 14.34 18.43 19.89
N ARG A 172 13.71 19.56 20.14
CA ARG A 172 12.99 20.35 19.15
C ARG A 172 13.93 21.35 18.49
N HIS A 173 13.86 21.46 17.16
CA HIS A 173 14.67 22.40 16.36
C HIS A 173 16.17 22.30 16.68
N ALA A 174 16.66 21.07 16.88
CA ALA A 174 18.06 20.80 17.21
C ALA A 174 19.01 21.12 16.03
N TYR A 175 18.49 21.19 14.83
CA TYR A 175 19.24 21.48 13.61
C TYR A 175 18.43 22.36 12.66
N GLU A 176 19.04 23.44 12.16
CA GLU A 176 18.47 24.25 11.09
C GLU A 176 19.07 23.77 9.76
N PHE A 177 18.21 23.22 8.89
CA PHE A 177 18.62 22.91 7.52
C PHE A 177 18.80 24.24 6.80
N SER A 178 19.98 24.49 6.24
CA SER A 178 20.13 25.56 5.24
C SER A 178 19.22 25.17 4.07
N GLU A 179 18.30 26.03 3.68
CA GLU A 179 17.51 25.89 2.45
C GLU A 179 18.50 25.67 1.30
N TYR A 180 18.62 24.42 0.84
CA TYR A 180 19.21 24.17 -0.45
C TYR A 180 18.19 24.68 -1.44
N GLU A 181 18.53 25.80 -2.09
CA GLU A 181 17.75 26.40 -3.16
C GLU A 181 17.37 25.31 -4.17
N GLU A 182 16.07 25.08 -4.34
CA GLU A 182 15.49 24.18 -5.36
C GLU A 182 15.65 24.75 -6.79
N ASP A 183 16.72 25.50 -7.07
CA ASP A 183 16.88 26.30 -8.29
C ASP A 183 17.48 25.54 -9.48
N GLU A 184 17.72 24.23 -9.42
CA GLU A 184 18.42 23.52 -10.52
C GLU A 184 17.58 22.55 -11.36
N GLU A 185 16.27 22.35 -11.09
CA GLU A 185 15.50 21.40 -11.91
C GLU A 185 14.76 22.01 -13.11
N ASP A 186 14.65 23.34 -13.22
CA ASP A 186 13.92 23.96 -14.33
C ASP A 186 14.81 24.25 -15.58
N GLU A 187 16.14 24.37 -15.44
CA GLU A 187 17.00 24.67 -16.60
C GLU A 187 17.27 23.46 -17.52
N THR A 188 17.17 22.22 -17.00
CA THR A 188 17.45 21.04 -17.84
C THR A 188 16.30 20.63 -18.75
N SER A 189 15.06 21.00 -18.44
CA SER A 189 13.90 20.68 -19.28
C SER A 189 13.81 21.53 -20.54
N GLU A 190 14.24 22.79 -20.48
CA GLU A 190 14.22 23.70 -21.65
C GLU A 190 15.31 23.36 -22.66
N GLU A 191 16.48 22.91 -22.20
CA GLU A 191 17.60 22.53 -23.08
C GLU A 191 17.34 21.24 -23.89
N TYR A 192 16.53 20.32 -23.36
CA TYR A 192 16.13 19.12 -24.09
C TYR A 192 15.06 19.39 -25.16
N GLU A 193 14.13 20.34 -24.94
CA GLU A 193 13.11 20.68 -25.92
C GLU A 193 13.68 21.48 -27.10
N GLU A 194 14.67 22.34 -26.86
CA GLU A 194 15.35 23.13 -27.92
C GLU A 194 16.19 22.25 -28.85
N ASN A 195 16.88 21.24 -28.32
CA ASN A 195 17.63 20.27 -29.11
C ASN A 195 16.75 19.32 -29.94
N GLU A 196 15.55 18.97 -29.46
CA GLU A 196 14.61 18.12 -30.22
C GLU A 196 13.96 18.87 -31.38
N GLN A 197 13.82 20.19 -31.29
CA GLN A 197 13.31 21.03 -32.38
C GLN A 197 14.38 21.31 -33.47
N MET A 198 15.66 21.40 -33.12
CA MET A 198 16.75 21.55 -34.10
C MET A 198 16.96 20.28 -34.94
N THR A 199 16.88 19.09 -34.34
CA THR A 199 17.03 17.82 -35.06
C THR A 199 15.90 17.52 -36.03
N LYS A 200 14.66 17.97 -35.75
CA LYS A 200 13.54 17.81 -36.67
C LYS A 200 13.53 18.77 -37.85
N GLY A 201 14.30 19.83 -37.78
CA GLY A 201 14.47 20.81 -38.89
C GLY A 201 15.46 20.38 -39.98
N GLU A 202 16.40 19.50 -39.67
CA GLU A 202 17.45 19.05 -40.63
C GLU A 202 17.00 17.82 -41.46
N GLU A 203 15.95 17.08 -41.09
CA GLU A 203 15.44 15.94 -41.87
C GLU A 203 14.45 16.34 -42.99
N GLN A 204 14.14 17.65 -43.21
CA GLN A 204 13.21 18.12 -44.23
C GLN A 204 13.83 18.98 -45.34
N GLN A 205 15.13 18.87 -45.58
CA GLN A 205 15.77 19.49 -46.78
C GLN A 205 16.35 18.46 -47.74
#